data_c545ea44417bd1e98f5ad312c679aa37
#
_entry.id   c545ea44417bd1e98f5ad312c679aa37
#
_cell.length_a   1.000
_cell.length_b   1.000
_cell.length_c   1.000
_cell.angle_alpha   90.00
_cell.angle_beta   90.00
_cell.angle_gamma   90.00
#
_symmetry.space_group_name_H-M   'P 1'
#
loop_
_entity.id
_entity.type
_entity.pdbx_description
1 polymer ?
#
loop_
_entity_poly.entity_id
_entity_poly.type
_entity_poly.pdbx_seq_one_letter_code
_entity_poly.pdbx_strand_id
1 'polypeptide(L)'
;MNPVVVRNVAIGEGIPKICVPIVGKTREEIVEAAKNILPIGADVVEWRVDWYEDIFDFEKVEETAKQLREVLGEMPILFTFRTSKEGGEKAIETPVYVELNQKISATGYVDLVDMEAFTGDDAVKAVVEEAHKHGVKVVASNHDFDKTPAKSDIIYRLRKMQELEIGRAHV
;
A
#
# COMPACT_ATOMS: atom_id res chain seq x y z
N MET A 1 -11.94 -12.61 -15.73
CA MET A 1 -11.12 -11.48 -15.22
C MET A 1 -9.71 -11.98 -15.03
N ASN A 2 -8.66 -11.27 -15.46
CA ASN A 2 -7.30 -11.75 -15.24
C ASN A 2 -6.86 -11.41 -13.81
N PRO A 3 -6.29 -12.35 -13.04
CA PRO A 3 -5.80 -12.07 -11.70
C PRO A 3 -4.62 -11.08 -11.74
N VAL A 4 -4.41 -10.36 -10.66
CA VAL A 4 -3.19 -9.58 -10.44
C VAL A 4 -2.18 -10.47 -9.76
N VAL A 5 -1.12 -10.81 -10.47
CA VAL A 5 -0.04 -11.66 -9.91
C VAL A 5 1.00 -10.77 -9.26
N VAL A 6 1.26 -11.03 -7.98
CA VAL A 6 2.30 -10.37 -7.18
C VAL A 6 3.15 -11.47 -6.56
N ARG A 7 4.39 -11.59 -7.02
CA ARG A 7 5.26 -12.74 -6.68
C ARG A 7 4.55 -14.08 -6.96
N ASN A 8 4.36 -14.89 -5.93
CA ASN A 8 3.69 -16.18 -5.98
C ASN A 8 2.20 -16.13 -5.65
N VAL A 9 1.61 -14.93 -5.48
CA VAL A 9 0.21 -14.75 -5.07
C VAL A 9 -0.62 -14.22 -6.24
N ALA A 10 -1.69 -14.94 -6.61
CA ALA A 10 -2.67 -14.52 -7.62
C ALA A 10 -3.88 -13.89 -6.91
N ILE A 11 -3.96 -12.55 -6.91
CA ILE A 11 -5.05 -11.80 -6.30
C ILE A 11 -6.23 -11.74 -7.29
N GLY A 12 -7.42 -12.09 -6.82
CA GLY A 12 -8.64 -12.12 -7.64
C GLY A 12 -8.90 -13.45 -8.33
N GLU A 13 -8.20 -14.52 -7.95
CA GLU A 13 -8.42 -15.88 -8.40
C GLU A 13 -8.46 -16.85 -7.21
N GLY A 14 -9.33 -17.86 -7.29
CA GLY A 14 -9.48 -18.88 -6.24
C GLY A 14 -10.07 -18.34 -4.95
N ILE A 15 -9.52 -18.78 -3.82
CA ILE A 15 -9.92 -18.33 -2.48
C ILE A 15 -9.43 -16.90 -2.24
N PRO A 16 -10.26 -16.01 -1.64
CA PRO A 16 -9.83 -14.66 -1.26
C PRO A 16 -8.53 -14.67 -0.47
N LYS A 17 -7.62 -13.75 -0.80
CA LYS A 17 -6.32 -13.64 -0.16
C LYS A 17 -6.44 -12.86 1.15
N ILE A 18 -5.64 -13.26 2.14
CA ILE A 18 -5.60 -12.66 3.46
C ILE A 18 -4.45 -11.66 3.50
N CYS A 19 -4.80 -10.37 3.63
CA CYS A 19 -3.84 -9.30 3.86
C CYS A 19 -3.85 -8.94 5.35
N VAL A 20 -2.68 -8.97 5.99
CA VAL A 20 -2.54 -8.67 7.43
C VAL A 20 -1.69 -7.42 7.62
N PRO A 21 -2.21 -6.38 8.29
CA PRO A 21 -1.44 -5.18 8.58
C PRO A 21 -0.43 -5.42 9.70
N ILE A 22 0.75 -4.83 9.55
CA ILE A 22 1.72 -4.64 10.62
C ILE A 22 1.88 -3.16 10.92
N VAL A 23 1.99 -2.85 12.19
CA VAL A 23 2.22 -1.51 12.73
C VAL A 23 3.39 -1.56 13.70
N GLY A 24 4.09 -0.44 13.84
CA GLY A 24 5.15 -0.26 14.81
C GLY A 24 5.70 1.16 14.72
N LYS A 25 6.17 1.67 15.84
CA LYS A 25 6.77 3.01 15.92
C LYS A 25 8.24 2.97 15.57
N THR A 26 8.93 1.90 15.94
CA THR A 26 10.35 1.70 15.66
C THR A 26 10.55 0.58 14.63
N ARG A 27 11.73 0.54 14.04
CA ARG A 27 12.13 -0.52 13.12
C ARG A 27 12.05 -1.89 13.78
N GLU A 28 12.51 -1.99 15.01
CA GLU A 28 12.53 -3.25 15.78
C GLU A 28 11.12 -3.79 15.99
N GLU A 29 10.17 -2.93 16.35
CA GLU A 29 8.76 -3.29 16.49
C GLU A 29 8.16 -3.78 15.17
N ILE A 30 8.44 -3.09 14.07
CA ILE A 30 7.96 -3.44 12.73
C ILE A 30 8.50 -4.80 12.29
N VAL A 31 9.81 -5.02 12.45
CA VAL A 31 10.47 -6.28 12.09
C VAL A 31 9.97 -7.44 12.95
N GLU A 32 9.76 -7.20 14.24
CA GLU A 32 9.21 -8.23 15.13
C GLU A 32 7.74 -8.56 14.78
N ALA A 33 6.92 -7.57 14.45
CA ALA A 33 5.57 -7.80 13.96
C ALA A 33 5.57 -8.64 12.67
N ALA A 34 6.50 -8.39 11.75
CA ALA A 34 6.65 -9.18 10.53
C ALA A 34 7.00 -10.65 10.81
N LYS A 35 7.90 -10.93 11.76
CA LYS A 35 8.23 -12.31 12.16
C LYS A 35 7.01 -13.04 12.73
N ASN A 36 6.18 -12.34 13.50
CA ASN A 36 4.99 -12.91 14.12
C ASN A 36 3.87 -13.21 13.12
N ILE A 37 3.91 -12.64 11.91
CA ILE A 37 2.94 -12.94 10.84
C ILE A 37 3.25 -14.25 10.11
N LEU A 38 4.52 -14.64 10.00
CA LEU A 38 4.92 -15.82 9.23
C LEU A 38 4.14 -17.11 9.59
N PRO A 39 3.92 -17.45 10.87
CA PRO A 39 3.16 -18.65 11.24
C PRO A 39 1.64 -18.51 11.06
N ILE A 40 1.11 -17.31 10.77
CA ILE A 40 -0.34 -17.07 10.69
C ILE A 40 -0.92 -17.54 9.35
N GLY A 41 -0.09 -17.60 8.28
CA GLY A 41 -0.53 -18.02 6.96
C GLY A 41 -1.20 -16.88 6.16
N ALA A 42 -0.77 -15.64 6.36
CA ALA A 42 -1.16 -14.51 5.52
C ALA A 42 -0.63 -14.67 4.09
N ASP A 43 -1.36 -14.15 3.12
CA ASP A 43 -0.93 -14.11 1.70
C ASP A 43 -0.16 -12.83 1.38
N VAL A 44 -0.49 -11.71 2.04
CA VAL A 44 0.09 -10.38 1.85
C VAL A 44 0.29 -9.72 3.21
N VAL A 45 1.39 -9.03 3.38
CA VAL A 45 1.61 -8.15 4.56
C VAL A 45 1.45 -6.71 4.13
N GLU A 46 0.63 -5.96 4.87
CA GLU A 46 0.51 -4.52 4.71
C GLU A 46 1.37 -3.81 5.77
N TRP A 47 2.41 -3.12 5.35
CA TRP A 47 3.15 -2.27 6.27
C TRP A 47 2.51 -0.87 6.36
N ARG A 48 1.86 -0.57 7.50
CA ARG A 48 1.25 0.71 7.85
C ARG A 48 2.33 1.69 8.35
N VAL A 49 2.94 2.37 7.38
CA VAL A 49 4.11 3.23 7.65
C VAL A 49 3.76 4.54 8.32
N ASP A 50 2.49 4.94 8.32
CA ASP A 50 2.00 6.10 9.05
C ASP A 50 2.20 6.01 10.57
N TRP A 51 2.37 4.80 11.12
CA TRP A 51 2.75 4.55 12.52
C TRP A 51 4.24 4.77 12.79
N TYR A 52 5.11 4.60 11.78
CA TYR A 52 6.55 4.65 11.93
C TYR A 52 7.04 6.06 12.28
N GLU A 53 7.83 6.22 13.35
CA GLU A 53 8.28 7.53 13.82
C GLU A 53 9.18 8.23 12.81
N ASP A 54 10.06 7.49 12.14
CA ASP A 54 11.03 7.99 11.18
C ASP A 54 10.51 8.00 9.72
N ILE A 55 9.18 8.00 9.50
CA ILE A 55 8.58 7.91 8.16
C ILE A 55 9.02 9.02 7.19
N PHE A 56 9.42 10.17 7.68
CA PHE A 56 9.89 11.30 6.88
C PHE A 56 11.42 11.28 6.63
N ASP A 57 12.15 10.31 7.18
CA ASP A 57 13.54 10.00 6.87
C ASP A 57 13.59 8.82 5.90
N PHE A 58 13.71 9.11 4.60
CA PHE A 58 13.61 8.08 3.57
C PHE A 58 14.70 7.01 3.68
N GLU A 59 15.91 7.35 4.11
CA GLU A 59 16.99 6.37 4.28
C GLU A 59 16.60 5.32 5.33
N LYS A 60 15.99 5.74 6.43
CA LYS A 60 15.49 4.83 7.46
C LYS A 60 14.28 4.02 6.98
N VAL A 61 13.40 4.62 6.18
CA VAL A 61 12.27 3.89 5.57
C VAL A 61 12.77 2.80 4.65
N GLU A 62 13.72 3.11 3.77
CA GLU A 62 14.31 2.15 2.85
C GLU A 62 15.03 1.01 3.58
N GLU A 63 15.81 1.33 4.61
CA GLU A 63 16.50 0.32 5.42
C GLU A 63 15.51 -0.61 6.15
N THR A 64 14.40 -0.06 6.65
CA THR A 64 13.33 -0.85 7.27
C THR A 64 12.63 -1.74 6.24
N ALA A 65 12.33 -1.23 5.04
CA ALA A 65 11.76 -2.01 3.95
C ALA A 65 12.67 -3.17 3.53
N LYS A 66 13.98 -2.93 3.47
CA LYS A 66 14.98 -3.96 3.20
C LYS A 66 14.94 -5.08 4.25
N GLN A 67 14.94 -4.72 5.53
CA GLN A 67 14.86 -5.71 6.61
C GLN A 67 13.53 -6.48 6.59
N LEU A 68 12.40 -5.81 6.29
CA LEU A 68 11.12 -6.48 6.10
C LEU A 68 11.19 -7.50 4.96
N ARG A 69 11.81 -7.15 3.83
CA ARG A 69 12.00 -8.05 2.70
C ARG A 69 12.84 -9.26 3.07
N GLU A 70 13.91 -9.07 3.85
CA GLU A 70 14.76 -10.17 4.33
C GLU A 70 13.99 -11.13 5.24
N VAL A 71 13.13 -10.63 6.12
CA VAL A 71 12.31 -11.43 7.04
C VAL A 71 11.17 -12.13 6.32
N LEU A 72 10.44 -11.42 5.46
CA LEU A 72 9.23 -11.91 4.80
C LEU A 72 9.51 -12.78 3.55
N GLY A 73 10.76 -12.75 3.03
CA GLY A 73 11.17 -13.54 1.87
C GLY A 73 10.28 -13.24 0.64
N GLU A 74 9.55 -14.24 0.16
CA GLU A 74 8.69 -14.12 -1.03
C GLU A 74 7.25 -13.67 -0.73
N MET A 75 6.92 -13.36 0.52
CA MET A 75 5.60 -12.83 0.87
C MET A 75 5.43 -11.41 0.31
N PRO A 76 4.37 -11.11 -0.44
CA PRO A 76 4.11 -9.77 -0.94
C PRO A 76 4.01 -8.72 0.17
N ILE A 77 4.66 -7.57 -0.04
CA ILE A 77 4.62 -6.42 0.86
C ILE A 77 3.84 -5.29 0.19
N LEU A 78 2.75 -4.88 0.82
CA LEU A 78 2.00 -3.67 0.51
C LEU A 78 2.49 -2.54 1.43
N PHE A 79 3.03 -1.48 0.84
CA PHE A 79 3.44 -0.27 1.54
C PHE A 79 2.28 0.71 1.59
N THR A 80 1.81 1.06 2.78
CA THR A 80 0.63 1.95 2.97
C THR A 80 0.95 3.09 3.91
N PHE A 81 1.01 4.31 3.38
CA PHE A 81 0.89 5.52 4.20
C PHE A 81 -0.57 5.95 4.23
N ARG A 82 -1.30 5.62 5.28
CA ARG A 82 -2.66 6.11 5.48
C ARG A 82 -2.59 7.53 6.02
N THR A 83 -3.17 8.49 5.27
CA THR A 83 -3.18 9.88 5.73
C THR A 83 -4.18 10.09 6.85
N SER A 84 -3.94 11.11 7.69
CA SER A 84 -4.90 11.48 8.74
C SER A 84 -6.27 11.91 8.19
N LYS A 85 -6.35 12.27 6.91
CA LYS A 85 -7.62 12.59 6.22
C LYS A 85 -8.50 11.35 6.03
N GLU A 86 -7.87 10.19 5.89
CA GLU A 86 -8.55 8.90 5.72
C GLU A 86 -8.30 7.96 6.92
N GLY A 87 -8.13 8.51 8.13
CA GLY A 87 -8.09 7.76 9.40
C GLY A 87 -6.72 7.20 9.78
N GLY A 88 -5.64 7.68 9.18
CA GLY A 88 -4.27 7.34 9.56
C GLY A 88 -3.70 8.19 10.68
N GLU A 89 -2.49 7.84 11.13
CA GLU A 89 -1.84 8.44 12.28
C GLU A 89 -1.20 9.81 11.99
N LYS A 90 -0.77 10.05 10.74
CA LYS A 90 -0.03 11.26 10.40
C LYS A 90 -0.62 12.00 9.21
N ALA A 91 -0.52 13.34 9.26
CA ALA A 91 -0.72 14.17 8.10
C ALA A 91 0.52 14.17 7.20
N ILE A 92 0.31 14.32 5.91
CA ILE A 92 1.37 14.45 4.91
C ILE A 92 0.91 15.40 3.80
N GLU A 93 1.83 16.23 3.32
CA GLU A 93 1.56 17.06 2.15
C GLU A 93 1.60 16.22 0.87
N THR A 94 0.70 16.52 -0.06
CA THR A 94 0.57 15.74 -1.30
C THR A 94 1.89 15.53 -2.05
N PRO A 95 2.77 16.54 -2.25
CA PRO A 95 4.05 16.31 -2.93
C PRO A 95 4.95 15.32 -2.19
N VAL A 96 4.99 15.35 -0.87
CA VAL A 96 5.79 14.43 -0.04
C VAL A 96 5.21 13.02 -0.09
N TYR A 97 3.88 12.90 -0.09
CA TYR A 97 3.19 11.61 -0.24
C TYR A 97 3.49 10.95 -1.58
N VAL A 98 3.47 11.73 -2.67
CA VAL A 98 3.83 11.26 -4.01
C VAL A 98 5.29 10.82 -4.03
N GLU A 99 6.21 11.66 -3.56
CA GLU A 99 7.64 11.37 -3.53
C GLU A 99 7.96 10.10 -2.73
N LEU A 100 7.33 9.92 -1.57
CA LEU A 100 7.49 8.75 -0.72
C LEU A 100 7.11 7.46 -1.46
N ASN A 101 5.92 7.43 -2.11
CA ASN A 101 5.45 6.28 -2.87
C ASN A 101 6.33 5.99 -4.10
N GLN A 102 6.80 7.02 -4.79
CA GLN A 102 7.71 6.88 -5.94
C GLN A 102 9.05 6.30 -5.51
N LYS A 103 9.67 6.86 -4.48
CA LYS A 103 10.97 6.41 -3.97
C LYS A 103 10.92 4.96 -3.50
N ILE A 104 9.92 4.59 -2.70
CA ILE A 104 9.82 3.23 -2.19
C ILE A 104 9.56 2.21 -3.31
N SER A 105 8.81 2.58 -4.34
CA SER A 105 8.58 1.74 -5.52
C SER A 105 9.88 1.43 -6.27
N ALA A 106 10.83 2.35 -6.27
CA ALA A 106 12.10 2.19 -6.97
C ALA A 106 13.12 1.29 -6.22
N THR A 107 12.88 0.99 -4.94
CA THR A 107 13.84 0.22 -4.11
C THR A 107 13.88 -1.28 -4.43
N GLY A 108 12.80 -1.84 -4.97
CA GLY A 108 12.64 -3.28 -5.17
C GLY A 108 12.32 -4.07 -3.90
N TYR A 109 12.09 -3.42 -2.75
CA TYR A 109 11.78 -4.09 -1.49
C TYR A 109 10.29 -4.27 -1.24
N VAL A 110 9.43 -3.53 -1.95
CA VAL A 110 7.97 -3.62 -1.86
C VAL A 110 7.37 -4.08 -3.18
N ASP A 111 6.20 -4.68 -3.15
CA ASP A 111 5.54 -5.25 -4.31
C ASP A 111 4.28 -4.49 -4.69
N LEU A 112 3.66 -3.83 -3.71
CA LEU A 112 2.48 -3.00 -3.88
C LEU A 112 2.65 -1.71 -3.08
N VAL A 113 2.03 -0.62 -3.57
CA VAL A 113 1.87 0.63 -2.83
C VAL A 113 0.40 1.00 -2.76
N ASP A 114 -0.05 1.53 -1.63
CA ASP A 114 -1.39 2.09 -1.47
C ASP A 114 -1.39 3.57 -1.88
N MET A 115 -2.37 3.97 -2.67
CA MET A 115 -2.58 5.36 -3.06
C MET A 115 -4.04 5.76 -2.82
N GLU A 116 -4.25 6.74 -1.96
CA GLU A 116 -5.58 7.32 -1.72
C GLU A 116 -6.07 8.00 -3.01
N ALA A 117 -7.10 7.44 -3.62
CA ALA A 117 -7.54 7.76 -4.99
C ALA A 117 -8.04 9.20 -5.17
N PHE A 118 -8.39 9.89 -4.08
CA PHE A 118 -8.92 11.25 -4.11
C PHE A 118 -7.90 12.31 -3.63
N THR A 119 -6.62 11.97 -3.59
CA THR A 119 -5.52 12.93 -3.32
C THR A 119 -5.34 13.95 -4.45
N GLY A 120 -5.79 13.60 -5.67
CA GLY A 120 -5.72 14.41 -6.90
C GLY A 120 -5.23 13.57 -8.07
N ASP A 121 -5.84 13.76 -9.25
CA ASP A 121 -5.60 12.92 -10.42
C ASP A 121 -4.13 12.90 -10.85
N ASP A 122 -3.48 14.06 -10.87
CA ASP A 122 -2.07 14.18 -11.28
C ASP A 122 -1.15 13.49 -10.28
N ALA A 123 -1.45 13.60 -8.97
CA ALA A 123 -0.71 12.92 -7.92
C ALA A 123 -0.81 11.38 -8.05
N VAL A 124 -2.05 10.89 -8.25
CA VAL A 124 -2.30 9.45 -8.43
C VAL A 124 -1.58 8.92 -9.67
N LYS A 125 -1.70 9.60 -10.82
CA LYS A 125 -1.03 9.22 -12.07
C LYS A 125 0.48 9.17 -11.91
N ALA A 126 1.07 10.17 -11.25
CA ALA A 126 2.51 10.21 -11.04
C ALA A 126 3.03 9.01 -10.21
N VAL A 127 2.28 8.57 -9.19
CA VAL A 127 2.61 7.37 -8.42
C VAL A 127 2.41 6.11 -9.25
N VAL A 128 1.29 5.99 -9.97
CA VAL A 128 0.97 4.82 -10.82
C VAL A 128 2.04 4.61 -11.89
N GLU A 129 2.42 5.67 -12.61
CA GLU A 129 3.44 5.62 -13.65
C GLU A 129 4.79 5.16 -13.09
N GLU A 130 5.21 5.72 -11.96
CA GLU A 130 6.50 5.36 -11.37
C GLU A 130 6.48 3.94 -10.81
N ALA A 131 5.45 3.55 -10.07
CA ALA A 131 5.31 2.20 -9.55
C ALA A 131 5.34 1.14 -10.68
N HIS A 132 4.61 1.37 -11.76
CA HIS A 132 4.56 0.46 -12.90
C HIS A 132 5.92 0.31 -13.62
N LYS A 133 6.74 1.37 -13.70
CA LYS A 133 8.12 1.29 -14.26
C LYS A 133 8.98 0.30 -13.48
N HIS A 134 8.75 0.17 -12.19
CA HIS A 134 9.49 -0.74 -11.30
C HIS A 134 8.77 -2.09 -11.08
N GLY A 135 7.65 -2.33 -11.79
CA GLY A 135 6.87 -3.58 -11.66
C GLY A 135 6.01 -3.66 -10.40
N VAL A 136 5.99 -2.59 -9.59
CA VAL A 136 5.17 -2.48 -8.38
C VAL A 136 3.72 -2.23 -8.76
N LYS A 137 2.77 -2.89 -8.08
CA LYS A 137 1.34 -2.71 -8.30
C LYS A 137 0.80 -1.61 -7.39
N VAL A 138 -0.28 -0.95 -7.83
CA VAL A 138 -0.92 0.10 -7.04
C VAL A 138 -2.29 -0.38 -6.55
N VAL A 139 -2.55 -0.21 -5.27
CA VAL A 139 -3.86 -0.40 -4.63
C VAL A 139 -4.49 0.98 -4.48
N ALA A 140 -5.63 1.20 -5.13
CA ALA A 140 -6.41 2.41 -4.91
C ALA A 140 -7.27 2.26 -3.66
N SER A 141 -7.21 3.23 -2.78
CA SER A 141 -8.01 3.23 -1.55
C SER A 141 -8.85 4.49 -1.40
N ASN A 142 -9.94 4.36 -0.66
CA ASN A 142 -10.77 5.47 -0.19
C ASN A 142 -11.59 5.02 1.02
N HIS A 143 -11.55 5.77 2.09
CA HIS A 143 -12.20 5.45 3.36
C HIS A 143 -13.22 6.51 3.74
N ASP A 144 -14.37 6.05 4.24
CA ASP A 144 -15.43 6.87 4.80
C ASP A 144 -15.82 6.25 6.15
N PHE A 145 -15.46 6.91 7.25
CA PHE A 145 -15.68 6.40 8.61
C PHE A 145 -17.02 6.82 9.21
N ASP A 146 -17.70 7.80 8.59
CA ASP A 146 -18.93 8.37 9.15
C ASP A 146 -20.17 7.64 8.65
N LYS A 147 -20.13 7.10 7.41
CA LYS A 147 -21.29 6.47 6.77
C LYS A 147 -20.88 5.56 5.62
N THR A 148 -21.77 4.67 5.24
CA THR A 148 -21.70 4.02 3.93
C THR A 148 -22.20 4.97 2.87
N PRO A 149 -21.38 5.36 1.87
CA PRO A 149 -21.80 6.24 0.79
C PRO A 149 -22.97 5.66 -0.02
N ALA A 150 -23.70 6.50 -0.72
CA ALA A 150 -24.75 6.06 -1.64
C ALA A 150 -24.16 5.14 -2.72
N LYS A 151 -24.95 4.20 -3.23
CA LYS A 151 -24.51 3.26 -4.30
C LYS A 151 -23.92 3.98 -5.52
N SER A 152 -24.53 5.12 -5.92
CA SER A 152 -24.02 5.95 -7.02
C SER A 152 -22.60 6.45 -6.77
N ASP A 153 -22.33 6.87 -5.54
CA ASP A 153 -21.02 7.41 -5.15
C ASP A 153 -19.96 6.31 -5.12
N ILE A 154 -20.31 5.13 -4.61
CA ILE A 154 -19.42 3.97 -4.64
C ILE A 154 -19.06 3.60 -6.08
N ILE A 155 -20.07 3.52 -6.98
CA ILE A 155 -19.85 3.22 -8.40
C ILE A 155 -18.97 4.29 -9.06
N TYR A 156 -19.22 5.58 -8.76
CA TYR A 156 -18.41 6.68 -9.26
C TYR A 156 -16.95 6.54 -8.83
N ARG A 157 -16.72 6.32 -7.52
CA ARG A 157 -15.36 6.16 -6.96
C ARG A 157 -14.61 4.99 -7.63
N LEU A 158 -15.25 3.83 -7.76
CA LEU A 158 -14.65 2.66 -8.41
C LEU A 158 -14.30 2.91 -9.89
N ARG A 159 -15.20 3.56 -10.64
CA ARG A 159 -14.93 3.92 -12.04
C ARG A 159 -13.78 4.91 -12.16
N LYS A 160 -13.74 5.90 -11.28
CA LYS A 160 -12.65 6.87 -11.22
C LYS A 160 -11.30 6.19 -10.97
N MET A 161 -11.23 5.24 -10.05
CA MET A 161 -10.03 4.44 -9.80
C MET A 161 -9.59 3.64 -11.03
N GLN A 162 -10.55 3.08 -11.80
CA GLN A 162 -10.24 2.38 -13.05
C GLN A 162 -9.69 3.32 -14.13
N GLU A 163 -10.27 4.52 -14.27
CA GLU A 163 -9.85 5.54 -15.25
C GLU A 163 -8.44 6.06 -14.97
N LEU A 164 -7.97 6.01 -13.73
CA LEU A 164 -6.63 6.40 -13.31
C LEU A 164 -5.57 5.30 -13.55
N GLU A 165 -5.92 4.24 -14.28
CA GLU A 165 -5.04 3.12 -14.66
C GLU A 165 -4.40 2.37 -13.48
N ILE A 166 -5.00 2.45 -12.31
CA ILE A 166 -4.55 1.76 -11.08
C ILE A 166 -4.64 0.23 -11.24
N GLY A 167 -5.27 -0.25 -12.31
CA GLY A 167 -5.53 -1.66 -12.54
C GLY A 167 -6.91 -2.04 -12.03
N ARG A 168 -7.03 -2.84 -10.97
CA ARG A 168 -8.33 -3.22 -10.40
C ARG A 168 -8.49 -2.67 -9.00
N ALA A 169 -9.56 -1.90 -8.80
CA ALA A 169 -10.04 -1.58 -7.47
C ALA A 169 -10.74 -2.82 -6.89
N HIS A 170 -10.31 -3.30 -5.74
CA HIS A 170 -11.05 -4.21 -4.91
C HIS A 170 -11.57 -3.41 -3.71
N VAL A 171 -12.86 -3.49 -3.46
CA VAL A 171 -13.53 -2.97 -2.27
C VAL A 171 -13.87 -4.15 -1.38
#